data_499300070d509f0ecb2d9b930fab03a4
#
_entry.id   499300070d509f0ecb2d9b930fab03a4
#
_cell.length_a   1.000
_cell.length_b   1.000
_cell.length_c   1.000
_cell.angle_alpha   90.00
_cell.angle_beta   90.00
_cell.angle_gamma   90.00
#
_symmetry.space_group_name_H-M   'P 1'
#
loop_
_entity.id
_entity.type
_entity.pdbx_description
1 polymer ?
#
loop_
_entity_poly.entity_id
_entity_poly.type
_entity_poly.pdbx_seq_one_letter_code
_entity_poly.pdbx_strand_id
1 'polypeptide(L)'
;LTLEEVEDLKNSCTKLISKSIPDIAEGLLELEYKIVEYYRSPYYENYSTFVSCSRNGNYLVKDITTEYTLKNPMAGKEKIEAIVGLDLFFCKNSNSTSPKLMEFTIQNENEEKKNILELSEMHETPINTEGAYNTKATIAHKSTVEKYKILLDKSTYVKLRYISYAPISDKSYISILRYPTKNYKMVFHNPKNDLSFSGDFIGPLLTDDHIMVNKKEGLINIDCTTWCLPGDGVTVAIFEKENADC
;
A
#
# COMPACT_ATOMS: atom_id res chain seq x y z
N LEU A 1 10.92 -15.87 -24.86
CA LEU A 1 9.92 -15.06 -25.60
C LEU A 1 10.29 -13.60 -25.48
N THR A 2 10.31 -12.89 -26.60
CA THR A 2 10.40 -11.42 -26.60
C THR A 2 9.08 -10.82 -26.14
N LEU A 3 9.08 -9.52 -25.80
CA LEU A 3 7.84 -8.82 -25.41
C LEU A 3 6.82 -8.84 -26.57
N GLU A 4 7.30 -8.71 -27.81
CA GLU A 4 6.48 -8.74 -29.03
C GLU A 4 5.84 -10.11 -29.24
N GLU A 5 6.60 -11.21 -29.05
CA GLU A 5 6.05 -12.57 -29.12
C GLU A 5 4.99 -12.85 -28.04
N VAL A 6 5.16 -12.28 -26.84
CA VAL A 6 4.15 -12.37 -25.76
C VAL A 6 2.89 -11.58 -26.12
N GLU A 7 3.03 -10.38 -26.67
CA GLU A 7 1.91 -9.56 -27.13
C GLU A 7 1.14 -10.25 -28.28
N ASP A 8 1.83 -10.84 -29.23
CA ASP A 8 1.22 -11.56 -30.35
C ASP A 8 0.48 -12.83 -29.89
N LEU A 9 1.07 -13.60 -29.00
CA LEU A 9 0.43 -14.78 -28.42
C LEU A 9 -0.85 -14.40 -27.67
N LYS A 10 -0.76 -13.37 -26.85
CA LYS A 10 -1.86 -12.82 -26.09
C LYS A 10 -2.98 -12.36 -27.02
N ASN A 11 -2.69 -11.54 -28.04
CA ASN A 11 -3.66 -11.04 -29.00
C ASN A 11 -4.38 -12.20 -29.74
N SER A 12 -3.65 -13.28 -29.99
CA SER A 12 -4.20 -14.48 -30.60
C SER A 12 -5.15 -15.22 -29.67
N CYS A 13 -4.78 -15.38 -28.39
CA CYS A 13 -5.64 -15.98 -27.37
C CYS A 13 -6.92 -15.16 -27.14
N THR A 14 -6.82 -13.84 -27.02
CA THR A 14 -7.98 -12.96 -26.83
C THR A 14 -8.93 -13.03 -28.02
N LYS A 15 -8.42 -13.06 -29.26
CA LYS A 15 -9.25 -13.23 -30.46
C LYS A 15 -9.99 -14.56 -30.48
N LEU A 16 -9.36 -15.65 -30.04
CA LEU A 16 -10.00 -16.96 -29.96
C LEU A 16 -11.11 -16.98 -28.90
N ILE A 17 -10.86 -16.44 -27.72
CA ILE A 17 -11.85 -16.37 -26.63
C ILE A 17 -13.03 -15.48 -27.05
N SER A 18 -12.77 -14.31 -27.62
CA SER A 18 -13.82 -13.37 -28.09
C SER A 18 -14.75 -14.00 -29.14
N LYS A 19 -14.20 -14.86 -30.01
CA LYS A 19 -15.01 -15.60 -30.99
C LYS A 19 -15.84 -16.71 -30.34
N SER A 20 -15.31 -17.32 -29.30
CA SER A 20 -15.98 -18.45 -28.61
C SER A 20 -17.04 -17.98 -27.63
N ILE A 21 -16.88 -16.80 -27.04
CA ILE A 21 -17.77 -16.23 -26.01
C ILE A 21 -17.92 -14.72 -26.28
N PRO A 22 -18.76 -14.33 -27.27
CA PRO A 22 -18.91 -12.91 -27.66
C PRO A 22 -19.39 -12.00 -26.55
N ASP A 23 -20.24 -12.49 -25.66
CA ASP A 23 -20.86 -11.69 -24.59
C ASP A 23 -19.87 -11.21 -23.51
N ILE A 24 -18.71 -11.84 -23.41
CA ILE A 24 -17.65 -11.42 -22.48
C ILE A 24 -16.45 -10.77 -23.17
N ALA A 25 -16.50 -10.64 -24.49
CA ALA A 25 -15.38 -10.13 -25.30
C ALA A 25 -14.94 -8.72 -24.85
N GLU A 26 -15.89 -7.84 -24.57
CA GLU A 26 -15.62 -6.47 -24.11
C GLU A 26 -14.92 -6.46 -22.75
N GLY A 27 -15.40 -7.25 -21.79
CA GLY A 27 -14.77 -7.38 -20.49
C GLY A 27 -13.36 -8.00 -20.53
N LEU A 28 -13.14 -8.95 -21.45
CA LEU A 28 -11.82 -9.53 -21.68
C LEU A 28 -10.83 -8.52 -22.27
N LEU A 29 -11.28 -7.69 -23.21
CA LEU A 29 -10.45 -6.62 -23.79
C LEU A 29 -10.07 -5.58 -22.74
N GLU A 30 -11.00 -5.21 -21.85
CA GLU A 30 -10.72 -4.29 -20.75
C GLU A 30 -9.70 -4.88 -19.74
N LEU A 31 -9.89 -6.15 -19.38
CA LEU A 31 -8.94 -6.87 -18.51
C LEU A 31 -7.56 -6.95 -19.14
N GLU A 32 -7.51 -7.24 -20.43
CA GLU A 32 -6.28 -7.31 -21.21
C GLU A 32 -5.54 -5.97 -21.21
N TYR A 33 -6.24 -4.87 -21.42
CA TYR A 33 -5.66 -3.52 -21.38
C TYR A 33 -5.04 -3.23 -20.00
N LYS A 34 -5.74 -3.53 -18.92
CA LYS A 34 -5.23 -3.37 -17.55
C LYS A 34 -3.99 -4.22 -17.29
N ILE A 35 -3.96 -5.46 -17.78
CA ILE A 35 -2.79 -6.33 -17.63
C ILE A 35 -1.56 -5.72 -18.33
N VAL A 36 -1.72 -5.20 -19.56
CA VAL A 36 -0.63 -4.52 -20.27
C VAL A 36 -0.14 -3.28 -19.55
N GLU A 37 -1.06 -2.49 -19.02
CA GLU A 37 -0.74 -1.31 -18.23
C GLU A 37 0.13 -1.70 -17.01
N TYR A 38 -0.22 -2.78 -16.31
CA TYR A 38 0.56 -3.27 -15.17
C TYR A 38 1.96 -3.76 -15.56
N TYR A 39 2.12 -4.34 -16.74
CA TYR A 39 3.45 -4.75 -17.22
C TYR A 39 4.42 -3.59 -17.45
N ARG A 40 3.90 -2.39 -17.70
CA ARG A 40 4.70 -1.18 -17.91
C ARG A 40 4.76 -0.28 -16.68
N SER A 41 3.93 -0.53 -15.70
CA SER A 41 3.93 0.26 -14.47
C SER A 41 5.04 -0.16 -13.50
N PRO A 42 5.50 0.73 -12.63
CA PRO A 42 6.33 0.36 -11.50
C PRO A 42 5.67 -0.77 -10.70
N TYR A 43 6.47 -1.57 -10.01
CA TYR A 43 5.97 -2.55 -9.07
C TYR A 43 6.72 -2.51 -7.75
N TYR A 44 6.05 -2.94 -6.69
CA TYR A 44 6.69 -3.13 -5.39
C TYR A 44 7.32 -4.53 -5.30
N GLU A 45 8.51 -4.58 -4.77
CA GLU A 45 9.16 -5.82 -4.36
C GLU A 45 9.43 -5.79 -2.85
N ASN A 46 9.10 -6.89 -2.16
CA ASN A 46 9.26 -7.03 -0.71
C ASN A 46 8.57 -5.88 0.08
N TYR A 47 7.30 -5.66 -0.21
CA TYR A 47 6.51 -4.65 0.48
C TYR A 47 6.17 -5.13 1.89
N SER A 48 6.66 -4.45 2.90
CA SER A 48 6.37 -4.79 4.29
C SER A 48 5.81 -3.60 5.07
N THR A 49 4.79 -3.86 5.86
CA THR A 49 4.19 -2.89 6.79
C THR A 49 4.18 -3.45 8.20
N PHE A 50 4.75 -2.72 9.13
CA PHE A 50 4.66 -2.99 10.55
C PHE A 50 3.81 -1.91 11.22
N VAL A 51 2.75 -2.31 11.91
CA VAL A 51 1.83 -1.43 12.64
C VAL A 51 1.89 -1.78 14.13
N SER A 52 2.37 -0.85 14.93
CA SER A 52 2.24 -0.92 16.39
C SER A 52 1.03 -0.10 16.80
N CYS A 53 -0.03 -0.78 17.25
CA CYS A 53 -1.29 -0.14 17.65
C CYS A 53 -1.48 -0.22 19.16
N SER A 54 -1.75 0.91 19.80
CA SER A 54 -2.02 0.98 21.23
C SER A 54 -3.13 1.98 21.54
N ARG A 55 -3.81 1.77 22.65
CA ARG A 55 -4.76 2.73 23.18
C ARG A 55 -4.05 3.82 23.97
N ASN A 56 -4.47 5.07 23.78
CA ASN A 56 -4.07 6.22 24.59
C ASN A 56 -5.32 7.08 24.90
N GLY A 57 -5.92 6.86 26.04
CA GLY A 57 -7.21 7.47 26.39
C GLY A 57 -8.31 7.08 25.41
N ASN A 58 -8.91 8.07 24.75
CA ASN A 58 -9.97 7.88 23.76
C ASN A 58 -9.46 7.74 22.32
N TYR A 59 -8.18 7.53 22.15
CA TYR A 59 -7.56 7.40 20.82
C TYR A 59 -6.82 6.06 20.66
N LEU A 60 -6.85 5.56 19.44
CA LEU A 60 -5.93 4.56 18.93
C LEU A 60 -4.71 5.28 18.33
N VAL A 61 -3.54 4.94 18.82
CA VAL A 61 -2.27 5.43 18.27
C VAL A 61 -1.65 4.31 17.46
N LYS A 62 -1.49 4.54 16.17
CA LYS A 62 -0.88 3.60 15.23
C LYS A 62 0.49 4.16 14.79
N ASP A 63 1.58 3.53 15.21
CA ASP A 63 2.94 3.81 14.73
C ASP A 63 3.22 2.82 13.61
N ILE A 64 3.35 3.35 12.40
CA ILE A 64 3.37 2.56 11.17
C ILE A 64 4.69 2.77 10.46
N THR A 65 5.37 1.67 10.17
CA THR A 65 6.55 1.64 9.33
C THR A 65 6.25 0.82 8.08
N THR A 66 6.45 1.42 6.91
CA THR A 66 6.31 0.76 5.61
C THR A 66 7.63 0.82 4.87
N GLU A 67 8.08 -0.31 4.37
CA GLU A 67 9.32 -0.47 3.61
C GLU A 67 9.03 -1.28 2.35
N TYR A 68 9.61 -0.84 1.23
CA TYR A 68 9.48 -1.54 -0.06
C TYR A 68 10.58 -1.12 -1.02
N THR A 69 10.78 -1.92 -2.04
CA THR A 69 11.60 -1.54 -3.20
C THR A 69 10.69 -1.32 -4.40
N LEU A 70 10.70 -0.12 -4.95
CA LEU A 70 10.10 0.16 -6.26
C LEU A 70 11.05 -0.33 -7.34
N LYS A 71 10.52 -1.07 -8.30
CA LYS A 71 11.23 -1.61 -9.45
C LYS A 71 10.68 -1.04 -10.75
N ASN A 72 11.59 -0.73 -11.66
CA ASN A 72 11.25 -0.42 -13.04
C ASN A 72 11.27 -1.72 -13.87
N PRO A 73 10.13 -2.21 -14.40
CA PRO A 73 10.10 -3.40 -15.25
C PRO A 73 10.82 -3.17 -16.59
N MET A 74 10.99 -1.92 -17.01
CA MET A 74 11.67 -1.50 -18.24
C MET A 74 13.12 -1.07 -17.99
N ALA A 75 13.73 -1.48 -16.88
CA ALA A 75 15.09 -1.11 -16.51
C ALA A 75 16.10 -1.40 -17.65
N GLY A 76 16.95 -0.41 -17.94
CA GLY A 76 17.90 -0.45 -19.06
C GLY A 76 17.33 -0.12 -20.44
N LYS A 77 16.01 0.09 -20.56
CA LYS A 77 15.35 0.54 -21.79
C LYS A 77 14.85 1.97 -21.65
N GLU A 78 14.07 2.22 -20.61
CA GLU A 78 13.50 3.54 -20.34
C GLU A 78 13.38 3.81 -18.83
N LYS A 79 13.38 5.09 -18.47
CA LYS A 79 13.05 5.55 -17.12
C LYS A 79 11.55 5.74 -17.03
N ILE A 80 10.95 5.31 -15.94
CA ILE A 80 9.51 5.43 -15.72
C ILE A 80 9.21 6.30 -14.50
N GLU A 81 8.09 6.99 -14.53
CA GLU A 81 7.62 7.74 -13.37
C GLU A 81 6.99 6.80 -12.34
N ALA A 82 7.33 7.01 -11.08
CA ALA A 82 6.73 6.31 -9.96
C ALA A 82 6.29 7.29 -8.88
N ILE A 83 5.17 6.99 -8.24
CA ILE A 83 4.66 7.76 -7.10
C ILE A 83 5.21 7.16 -5.81
N VAL A 84 5.87 7.99 -5.02
CA VAL A 84 6.38 7.64 -3.70
C VAL A 84 5.72 8.55 -2.66
N GLY A 85 5.24 7.95 -1.59
CA GLY A 85 4.57 8.69 -0.52
C GLY A 85 3.47 7.88 0.13
N LEU A 86 2.69 8.54 0.95
CA LEU A 86 1.56 7.91 1.61
C LEU A 86 0.31 8.78 1.50
N ASP A 87 -0.84 8.13 1.53
CA ASP A 87 -2.17 8.72 1.50
C ASP A 87 -2.93 8.19 2.71
N LEU A 88 -3.34 9.06 3.62
CA LEU A 88 -4.03 8.69 4.85
C LEU A 88 -5.39 9.37 4.92
N PHE A 89 -6.40 8.58 5.21
CA PHE A 89 -7.73 9.08 5.54
C PHE A 89 -7.91 9.10 7.05
N PHE A 90 -8.38 10.20 7.61
CA PHE A 90 -8.65 10.33 9.03
C PHE A 90 -9.80 11.31 9.29
N CYS A 91 -10.44 11.17 10.46
CA CYS A 91 -11.44 12.12 10.92
C CYS A 91 -10.78 13.14 11.87
N LYS A 92 -10.93 14.43 11.59
CA LYS A 92 -10.41 15.51 12.42
C LYS A 92 -11.53 16.04 13.31
N ASN A 93 -11.43 15.76 14.59
CA ASN A 93 -12.27 16.37 15.63
C ASN A 93 -11.49 17.50 16.28
N SER A 94 -12.16 18.39 17.02
CA SER A 94 -11.53 19.51 17.75
C SER A 94 -10.35 19.09 18.65
N ASN A 95 -10.27 17.82 19.04
CA ASN A 95 -9.23 17.25 19.91
C ASN A 95 -8.34 16.22 19.18
N SER A 96 -8.47 16.03 17.87
CA SER A 96 -7.67 15.05 17.15
C SER A 96 -6.31 15.63 16.79
N THR A 97 -5.28 14.82 16.98
CA THR A 97 -3.92 15.15 16.55
C THR A 97 -3.75 14.70 15.10
N SER A 98 -3.28 15.60 14.24
CA SER A 98 -2.94 15.24 12.85
C SER A 98 -1.86 14.16 12.79
N PRO A 99 -1.87 13.29 11.77
CA PRO A 99 -0.80 12.35 11.55
C PRO A 99 0.57 13.04 11.48
N LYS A 100 1.62 12.36 11.94
CA LYS A 100 2.99 12.88 11.91
C LYS A 100 3.88 11.96 11.11
N LEU A 101 4.55 12.52 10.11
CA LEU A 101 5.63 11.83 9.40
C LEU A 101 6.89 11.87 10.25
N MET A 102 7.47 10.71 10.56
CA MET A 102 8.61 10.55 11.44
C MET A 102 9.89 10.20 10.69
N GLU A 103 9.78 9.48 9.60
CA GLU A 103 10.90 9.08 8.73
C GLU A 103 10.39 9.00 7.30
N PHE A 104 11.16 9.54 6.37
CA PHE A 104 10.96 9.33 4.95
C PHE A 104 12.34 9.25 4.28
N THR A 105 12.73 8.07 3.89
CA THR A 105 14.03 7.83 3.29
C THR A 105 13.88 7.11 1.96
N ILE A 106 14.75 7.48 1.02
CA ILE A 106 14.89 6.82 -0.28
C ILE A 106 16.35 6.43 -0.50
N GLN A 107 16.54 5.35 -1.25
CA GLN A 107 17.86 4.91 -1.67
C GLN A 107 17.76 4.32 -3.07
N ASN A 108 18.36 4.98 -4.05
CA ASN A 108 18.51 4.43 -5.39
C ASN A 108 19.59 3.35 -5.40
N GLU A 109 19.58 2.50 -6.42
CA GLU A 109 20.61 1.49 -6.61
C GLU A 109 22.00 2.15 -6.67
N ASN A 110 22.94 1.64 -5.87
CA ASN A 110 24.32 2.15 -5.74
C ASN A 110 24.49 3.57 -5.19
N GLU A 111 23.44 4.18 -4.65
CA GLU A 111 23.52 5.47 -3.98
C GLU A 111 23.42 5.33 -2.45
N GLU A 112 23.90 6.32 -1.74
CA GLU A 112 23.70 6.41 -0.31
C GLU A 112 22.22 6.66 0.03
N LYS A 113 21.81 6.16 1.18
CA LYS A 113 20.48 6.40 1.74
C LYS A 113 20.28 7.90 2.00
N LYS A 114 19.26 8.49 1.40
CA LYS A 114 18.91 9.90 1.57
C LYS A 114 17.70 10.03 2.50
N ASN A 115 17.85 10.81 3.55
CA ASN A 115 16.71 11.25 4.35
C ASN A 115 16.05 12.43 3.65
N ILE A 116 14.79 12.27 3.28
CA ILE A 116 14.01 13.30 2.58
C ILE A 116 12.91 13.89 3.47
N LEU A 117 12.93 13.59 4.76
CA LEU A 117 11.93 14.09 5.71
C LEU A 117 11.85 15.62 5.73
N GLU A 118 13.00 16.30 5.67
CA GLU A 118 13.06 17.77 5.65
C GLU A 118 12.54 18.39 4.34
N LEU A 119 12.49 17.60 3.27
CA LEU A 119 11.94 17.97 1.98
C LEU A 119 10.48 17.53 1.83
N SER A 120 9.92 16.90 2.85
CA SER A 120 8.60 16.30 2.83
C SER A 120 7.63 17.14 3.62
N GLU A 121 6.43 17.27 3.12
CA GLU A 121 5.35 18.02 3.75
C GLU A 121 4.12 17.12 3.88
N MET A 122 3.39 17.28 4.97
CA MET A 122 2.08 16.68 5.18
C MET A 122 1.01 17.71 4.83
N HIS A 123 0.23 17.43 3.79
CA HIS A 123 -0.88 18.29 3.38
C HIS A 123 -2.20 17.65 3.76
N GLU A 124 -3.05 18.44 4.40
CA GLU A 124 -4.41 18.03 4.76
C GLU A 124 -5.39 18.62 3.75
N THR A 125 -6.25 17.77 3.20
CA THR A 125 -7.30 18.19 2.27
C THR A 125 -8.65 17.71 2.81
N PRO A 126 -9.63 18.60 3.02
CA PRO A 126 -10.98 18.16 3.38
C PRO A 126 -11.57 17.29 2.27
N ILE A 127 -12.25 16.22 2.66
CA ILE A 127 -13.09 15.44 1.77
C ILE A 127 -14.56 15.80 2.00
N ASN A 128 -15.42 15.56 1.03
CA ASN A 128 -16.84 15.97 1.03
C ASN A 128 -17.71 15.31 2.14
N THR A 129 -17.10 14.78 3.18
CA THR A 129 -17.73 14.20 4.36
C THR A 129 -17.35 15.01 5.58
N GLU A 130 -18.33 15.37 6.40
CA GLU A 130 -18.12 16.16 7.60
C GLU A 130 -17.09 15.51 8.53
N GLY A 131 -16.06 16.29 8.90
CA GLY A 131 -14.96 15.84 9.78
C GLY A 131 -13.95 14.89 9.15
N ALA A 132 -14.06 14.55 7.86
CA ALA A 132 -13.12 13.67 7.20
C ALA A 132 -12.05 14.46 6.40
N TYR A 133 -10.83 14.05 6.53
CA TYR A 133 -9.66 14.64 5.87
C TYR A 133 -8.79 13.57 5.25
N ASN A 134 -8.14 13.95 4.17
CA ASN A 134 -7.08 13.18 3.57
C ASN A 134 -5.73 13.84 3.86
N THR A 135 -4.80 13.12 4.43
CA THR A 135 -3.43 13.59 4.64
C THR A 135 -2.49 12.89 3.68
N LYS A 136 -1.75 13.67 2.93
CA LYS A 136 -0.77 13.21 1.96
C LYS A 136 0.64 13.63 2.35
N ALA A 137 1.57 12.68 2.42
CA ALA A 137 2.98 12.98 2.51
C ALA A 137 3.54 13.16 1.09
N THR A 138 4.17 14.28 0.86
CA THR A 138 4.78 14.64 -0.42
C THR A 138 6.26 14.88 -0.30
N ILE A 139 7.00 14.56 -1.34
CA ILE A 139 8.38 15.03 -1.51
C ILE A 139 8.32 16.44 -2.10
N ALA A 140 8.82 17.44 -1.37
CA ALA A 140 8.97 18.78 -1.89
C ALA A 140 10.21 18.85 -2.79
N HIS A 141 10.02 18.91 -4.09
CA HIS A 141 11.10 19.27 -5.01
C HIS A 141 11.20 20.79 -5.14
N LYS A 142 12.39 21.32 -5.00
CA LYS A 142 12.68 22.78 -5.09
C LYS A 142 12.29 23.44 -6.41
N SER A 143 11.91 22.71 -7.45
CA SER A 143 11.77 23.25 -8.79
C SER A 143 10.59 22.80 -9.64
N THR A 144 9.74 21.86 -9.21
CA THR A 144 8.63 21.38 -10.05
C THR A 144 7.36 21.05 -9.31
N VAL A 145 6.25 21.25 -9.98
CA VAL A 145 4.87 21.16 -9.51
C VAL A 145 4.41 19.73 -9.19
N GLU A 146 5.18 18.70 -9.52
CA GLU A 146 4.79 17.30 -9.36
C GLU A 146 5.45 16.65 -8.14
N LYS A 147 4.88 16.91 -7.00
CA LYS A 147 5.41 16.57 -5.66
C LYS A 147 5.44 15.08 -5.29
N TYR A 148 4.98 14.17 -6.15
CA TYR A 148 4.82 12.75 -5.83
C TYR A 148 5.60 11.80 -6.72
N LYS A 149 6.18 12.32 -7.78
CA LYS A 149 6.78 11.50 -8.82
C LYS A 149 8.29 11.46 -8.69
N ILE A 150 8.84 10.28 -8.77
CA ILE A 150 10.27 10.05 -8.96
C ILE A 150 10.49 9.42 -10.33
N LEU A 151 11.59 9.78 -10.97
CA LEU A 151 12.02 9.12 -12.20
C LEU A 151 12.86 7.89 -11.84
N LEU A 152 12.26 6.72 -12.03
CA LEU A 152 12.82 5.44 -11.64
C LEU A 152 13.64 4.85 -12.79
N ASP A 153 14.96 4.74 -12.60
CA ASP A 153 15.86 4.12 -13.58
C ASP A 153 15.81 2.58 -13.48
N LYS A 154 16.19 2.03 -12.33
CA LYS A 154 16.12 0.59 -12.08
C LYS A 154 15.30 0.26 -10.85
N SER A 155 15.78 0.67 -9.69
CA SER A 155 15.12 0.44 -8.42
C SER A 155 15.39 1.54 -7.41
N THR A 156 14.42 1.75 -6.53
CA THR A 156 14.54 2.68 -5.39
C THR A 156 13.93 2.01 -4.16
N TYR A 157 14.74 1.84 -3.12
CA TYR A 157 14.24 1.46 -1.81
C TYR A 157 13.59 2.67 -1.14
N VAL A 158 12.46 2.43 -0.48
CA VAL A 158 11.68 3.45 0.22
C VAL A 158 11.35 2.96 1.61
N LYS A 159 11.53 3.83 2.60
CA LYS A 159 11.07 3.63 3.96
C LYS A 159 10.31 4.83 4.44
N LEU A 160 9.12 4.58 4.96
CA LEU A 160 8.22 5.56 5.56
C LEU A 160 7.89 5.13 6.97
N ARG A 161 7.96 6.06 7.94
CA ARG A 161 7.43 5.87 9.29
C ARG A 161 6.56 7.06 9.65
N TYR A 162 5.37 6.80 10.12
CA TYR A 162 4.43 7.83 10.53
C TYR A 162 3.57 7.37 11.71
N ILE A 163 3.07 8.34 12.46
CA ILE A 163 2.14 8.10 13.56
C ILE A 163 0.78 8.63 13.14
N SER A 164 -0.24 7.79 13.23
CA SER A 164 -1.63 8.13 12.98
C SER A 164 -2.43 8.03 14.27
N TYR A 165 -3.36 8.94 14.44
CA TYR A 165 -4.26 9.02 15.59
C TYR A 165 -5.69 8.84 15.09
N ALA A 166 -6.42 7.89 15.64
CA ALA A 166 -7.81 7.66 15.31
C ALA A 166 -8.67 7.64 16.59
N PRO A 167 -9.92 8.11 16.56
CA PRO A 167 -10.84 7.90 17.69
C PRO A 167 -10.97 6.40 17.99
N ILE A 168 -11.19 6.04 19.25
CA ILE A 168 -11.36 4.63 19.62
C ILE A 168 -12.59 3.98 18.95
N SER A 169 -13.51 4.79 18.45
CA SER A 169 -14.64 4.33 17.64
C SER A 169 -14.25 3.94 16.21
N ASP A 170 -13.10 4.38 15.71
CA ASP A 170 -12.54 3.94 14.42
C ASP A 170 -11.78 2.62 14.63
N LYS A 171 -12.53 1.53 14.61
CA LYS A 171 -12.05 0.17 14.89
C LYS A 171 -11.50 -0.54 13.66
N SER A 172 -10.96 0.21 12.69
CA SER A 172 -10.46 -0.36 11.45
C SER A 172 -9.07 0.16 11.07
N TYR A 173 -8.37 -0.67 10.31
CA TYR A 173 -7.20 -0.30 9.56
C TYR A 173 -7.29 -0.95 8.18
N ILE A 174 -7.07 -0.16 7.14
CA ILE A 174 -7.10 -0.63 5.75
C ILE A 174 -5.83 -0.16 5.07
N SER A 175 -5.16 -1.07 4.39
CA SER A 175 -4.00 -0.79 3.56
C SER A 175 -4.22 -1.38 2.17
N ILE A 176 -4.20 -0.53 1.15
CA ILE A 176 -4.45 -0.91 -0.24
C ILE A 176 -3.18 -0.65 -1.08
N LEU A 177 -2.83 -1.61 -1.89
CA LEU A 177 -1.66 -1.54 -2.77
C LEU A 177 -1.97 -0.69 -4.01
N ARG A 178 -1.05 0.21 -4.33
CA ARG A 178 -1.14 1.08 -5.51
C ARG A 178 -0.57 0.44 -6.77
N TYR A 179 0.48 -0.32 -6.62
CA TYR A 179 1.20 -0.99 -7.70
C TYR A 179 1.15 -2.50 -7.55
N PRO A 180 1.35 -3.27 -8.64
CA PRO A 180 1.59 -4.70 -8.53
C PRO A 180 2.69 -4.96 -7.49
N THR A 181 2.51 -5.95 -6.64
CA THR A 181 3.39 -6.19 -5.50
C THR A 181 3.82 -7.64 -5.44
N LYS A 182 5.12 -7.87 -5.43
CA LYS A 182 5.71 -9.18 -5.21
C LYS A 182 6.19 -9.29 -3.77
N ASN A 183 5.74 -10.32 -3.06
CA ASN A 183 6.03 -10.53 -1.65
C ASN A 183 5.51 -9.38 -0.77
N TYR A 184 4.25 -9.48 -0.38
CA TYR A 184 3.61 -8.56 0.56
C TYR A 184 3.63 -9.14 1.96
N LYS A 185 3.98 -8.32 2.95
CA LYS A 185 3.95 -8.70 4.37
C LYS A 185 3.36 -7.59 5.21
N MET A 186 2.50 -7.96 6.15
CA MET A 186 1.99 -7.06 7.17
C MET A 186 2.05 -7.68 8.54
N VAL A 187 2.53 -6.91 9.51
CA VAL A 187 2.49 -7.23 10.93
C VAL A 187 1.71 -6.16 11.68
N PHE A 188 0.67 -6.54 12.36
CA PHE A 188 -0.12 -5.65 13.21
C PHE A 188 0.00 -6.12 14.66
N HIS A 189 0.56 -5.29 15.53
CA HIS A 189 0.96 -5.64 16.88
C HIS A 189 0.41 -4.66 17.92
N ASN A 190 -0.08 -5.21 19.04
CA ASN A 190 -0.46 -4.44 20.22
C ASN A 190 0.55 -4.67 21.36
N PRO A 191 1.47 -3.73 21.61
CA PRO A 191 2.50 -3.90 22.64
C PRO A 191 1.97 -3.90 24.08
N LYS A 192 0.79 -3.32 24.29
CA LYS A 192 0.13 -3.24 25.63
C LYS A 192 -0.80 -4.40 25.92
N ASN A 193 -1.09 -5.22 24.93
CA ASN A 193 -2.01 -6.35 25.02
C ASN A 193 -3.44 -5.97 25.50
N ASP A 194 -3.86 -4.71 25.32
CA ASP A 194 -5.16 -4.17 25.68
C ASP A 194 -6.18 -4.21 24.53
N LEU A 195 -5.73 -4.59 23.33
CA LEU A 195 -6.52 -4.71 22.12
C LEU A 195 -6.43 -6.14 21.56
N SER A 196 -7.48 -6.56 20.89
CA SER A 196 -7.49 -7.77 20.05
C SER A 196 -7.75 -7.39 18.59
N PHE A 197 -7.31 -8.22 17.67
CA PHE A 197 -7.37 -7.95 16.25
C PHE A 197 -7.99 -9.10 15.47
N SER A 198 -8.75 -8.77 14.45
CA SER A 198 -9.12 -9.69 13.38
C SER A 198 -8.78 -9.04 12.04
N GLY A 199 -8.12 -9.74 11.16
CA GLY A 199 -7.72 -9.21 9.88
C GLY A 199 -7.70 -10.26 8.80
N ASP A 200 -7.90 -9.79 7.57
CA ASP A 200 -7.89 -10.61 6.38
C ASP A 200 -7.26 -9.86 5.22
N PHE A 201 -6.77 -10.62 4.25
CA PHE A 201 -6.31 -10.09 2.98
C PHE A 201 -7.50 -9.88 2.03
N ILE A 202 -7.49 -8.77 1.31
CA ILE A 202 -8.50 -8.44 0.29
C ILE A 202 -7.79 -8.57 -1.06
N GLY A 203 -8.20 -9.56 -1.86
CA GLY A 203 -7.66 -9.75 -3.20
C GLY A 203 -8.46 -10.80 -3.96
N PRO A 204 -9.06 -10.46 -5.11
CA PRO A 204 -10.03 -11.33 -5.80
C PRO A 204 -9.38 -12.51 -6.52
N LEU A 205 -8.06 -12.49 -6.76
CA LEU A 205 -7.38 -13.49 -7.59
C LEU A 205 -6.45 -14.41 -6.80
N LEU A 206 -6.32 -14.22 -5.48
CA LEU A 206 -5.42 -15.03 -4.67
C LEU A 206 -6.17 -16.21 -4.07
N THR A 207 -5.57 -17.38 -4.15
CA THR A 207 -6.03 -18.58 -3.45
C THR A 207 -5.43 -18.64 -2.06
N ASP A 208 -6.10 -19.31 -1.13
CA ASP A 208 -5.66 -19.45 0.27
C ASP A 208 -4.26 -20.05 0.41
N ASP A 209 -3.78 -20.79 -0.60
CA ASP A 209 -2.43 -21.39 -0.61
C ASP A 209 -1.29 -20.34 -0.65
N HIS A 210 -1.57 -19.12 -1.05
CA HIS A 210 -0.58 -18.06 -1.20
C HIS A 210 -0.65 -17.00 -0.09
N ILE A 211 -1.68 -17.07 0.74
CA ILE A 211 -1.92 -16.12 1.82
C ILE A 211 -1.83 -16.86 3.15
N MET A 212 -0.90 -16.45 3.98
CA MET A 212 -0.78 -16.95 5.35
C MET A 212 -1.24 -15.90 6.34
N VAL A 213 -2.28 -16.17 7.07
CA VAL A 213 -2.76 -15.32 8.16
C VAL A 213 -2.52 -16.00 9.50
N ASN A 214 -1.51 -15.54 10.24
CA ASN A 214 -1.20 -16.02 11.57
C ASN A 214 -1.75 -15.06 12.61
N LYS A 215 -2.70 -15.54 13.43
CA LYS A 215 -3.30 -14.76 14.51
C LYS A 215 -2.81 -15.31 15.86
N LYS A 216 -2.24 -14.41 16.66
CA LYS A 216 -1.91 -14.65 18.07
C LYS A 216 -2.51 -13.52 18.89
N GLU A 217 -2.55 -13.71 20.20
CA GLU A 217 -3.01 -12.66 21.10
C GLU A 217 -2.22 -11.36 20.89
N GLY A 218 -2.91 -10.26 20.56
CA GLY A 218 -2.30 -8.97 20.28
C GLY A 218 -1.41 -8.89 19.03
N LEU A 219 -1.44 -9.91 18.15
CA LEU A 219 -0.61 -9.95 16.95
C LEU A 219 -1.37 -10.59 15.78
N ILE A 220 -1.32 -9.92 14.62
CA ILE A 220 -1.67 -10.52 13.33
C ILE A 220 -0.46 -10.39 12.41
N ASN A 221 -0.10 -11.48 11.76
CA ASN A 221 0.86 -11.49 10.68
C ASN A 221 0.19 -12.01 9.41
N ILE A 222 0.27 -11.24 8.34
CA ILE A 222 -0.29 -11.56 7.03
C ILE A 222 0.87 -11.53 6.04
N ASP A 223 1.11 -12.67 5.41
CA ASP A 223 2.13 -12.85 4.39
C ASP A 223 1.49 -13.32 3.09
N CYS A 224 1.79 -12.63 1.98
CA CYS A 224 1.47 -13.08 0.63
C CYS A 224 2.78 -13.29 -0.14
N THR A 225 3.07 -14.53 -0.49
CA THR A 225 4.35 -14.93 -1.12
C THR A 225 4.34 -14.87 -2.64
N THR A 226 3.22 -14.46 -3.22
CA THR A 226 3.04 -14.32 -4.66
C THR A 226 2.81 -12.87 -5.06
N TRP A 227 2.31 -12.66 -6.27
CA TRP A 227 1.93 -11.34 -6.76
C TRP A 227 0.57 -10.93 -6.26
N CYS A 228 0.49 -9.71 -5.73
CA CYS A 228 -0.74 -8.99 -5.45
C CYS A 228 -0.97 -7.93 -6.54
N LEU A 229 -2.22 -7.66 -6.86
CA LEU A 229 -2.60 -6.66 -7.85
C LEU A 229 -2.83 -5.28 -7.21
N PRO A 230 -2.80 -4.19 -7.97
CA PRO A 230 -3.29 -2.90 -7.51
C PRO A 230 -4.76 -3.00 -7.08
N GLY A 231 -5.05 -2.49 -5.88
CA GLY A 231 -6.36 -2.63 -5.25
C GLY A 231 -6.45 -3.78 -4.24
N ASP A 232 -5.56 -4.77 -4.31
CA ASP A 232 -5.41 -5.75 -3.24
C ASP A 232 -4.87 -5.08 -1.97
N GLY A 233 -5.07 -5.71 -0.83
CA GLY A 233 -4.58 -5.15 0.43
C GLY A 233 -5.03 -5.92 1.65
N VAL A 234 -5.00 -5.25 2.79
CA VAL A 234 -5.33 -5.83 4.08
C VAL A 234 -6.35 -4.97 4.81
N THR A 235 -7.30 -5.61 5.44
CA THR A 235 -8.18 -5.00 6.45
C THR A 235 -7.94 -5.63 7.81
N VAL A 236 -7.89 -4.80 8.85
CA VAL A 236 -7.78 -5.23 10.24
C VAL A 236 -8.87 -4.55 11.06
N ALA A 237 -9.71 -5.34 11.71
CA ALA A 237 -10.65 -4.88 12.72
C ALA A 237 -9.98 -4.89 14.10
N ILE A 238 -10.23 -3.87 14.89
CA ILE A 238 -9.61 -3.61 16.20
C ILE A 238 -10.71 -3.69 17.26
N PHE A 239 -10.50 -4.50 18.28
CA PHE A 239 -11.45 -4.68 19.38
C PHE A 239 -10.76 -4.34 20.70
N GLU A 240 -11.48 -3.69 21.59
CA GLU A 240 -11.06 -3.55 22.99
C GLU A 240 -11.17 -4.91 23.66
N LYS A 241 -10.15 -5.32 24.40
CA LYS A 241 -10.30 -6.46 25.30
C LYS A 241 -11.19 -6.02 26.47
N GLU A 242 -12.27 -6.72 26.67
CA GLU A 242 -13.01 -6.61 27.93
C GLU A 242 -12.01 -6.98 29.04
N ASN A 243 -11.78 -6.05 29.96
CA ASN A 243 -11.08 -6.41 31.19
C ASN A 243 -11.90 -7.55 31.81
N ALA A 244 -11.34 -8.73 31.87
CA ALA A 244 -11.88 -9.75 32.74
C ALA A 244 -11.72 -9.21 34.16
N ASP A 245 -12.74 -8.50 34.61
CA ASP A 245 -12.83 -8.05 35.99
C ASP A 245 -12.75 -9.32 36.86
N CYS A 246 -11.66 -9.42 37.63
CA CYS A 246 -11.44 -10.41 38.66
C CYS A 246 -12.44 -10.18 39.79
#